data_45c6b04edbb762b15df520bb64cde7b5
#
_entry.id   45c6b04edbb762b15df520bb64cde7b5
#
_cell.length_a   1.000
_cell.length_b   1.000
_cell.length_c   1.000
_cell.angle_alpha   90.00
_cell.angle_beta   90.00
_cell.angle_gamma   90.00
#
_symmetry.space_group_name_H-M   'P 1'
#
loop_
_entity.id
_entity.type
_entity.pdbx_description
1 polymer ?
#
loop_
_entity_poly.entity_id
_entity_poly.type
_entity_poly.pdbx_seq_one_letter_code
_entity_poly.pdbx_strand_id
1 'polypeptide(L)'
;PYYFQDWYNSCGRTWCFSKLRNSNTTAIEFPDKGKEFNQGIFIDINALDEFDDGVNTDKVFKKVQRELFDCINNPIKMLKGVLAGEKYTMDTDMVVQLSNDYISAEHIFEKLTLDNWGQSDIVGYYVDEVRGNDRFFSKAAFDKTIYMDFEGFKMPVPAGYDEVLKKWYGDYMQPKQGGGCHKGALIDPFKPYVDYLQ
;
A
#
# COMPACT_ATOMS: atom_id res chain seq x y z
N PRO A 1 -20.17 9.37 -1.22
CA PRO A 1 -20.03 8.17 -0.40
C PRO A 1 -18.69 7.47 -0.59
N TYR A 2 -17.97 7.68 -1.71
CA TYR A 2 -16.63 7.10 -1.91
C TYR A 2 -15.55 8.14 -1.66
N TYR A 3 -14.46 7.72 -0.99
CA TYR A 3 -13.32 8.55 -0.64
C TYR A 3 -12.03 7.86 -1.11
N PHE A 4 -11.26 8.56 -1.92
CA PHE A 4 -9.93 8.11 -2.34
C PHE A 4 -8.93 8.57 -1.31
N GLN A 5 -8.24 7.65 -0.69
CA GLN A 5 -7.21 7.89 0.31
C GLN A 5 -5.86 7.53 -0.27
N ASP A 6 -4.94 8.47 -0.23
CA ASP A 6 -3.55 8.29 -0.60
C ASP A 6 -2.62 8.85 0.49
N TRP A 7 -1.34 8.86 0.24
CA TRP A 7 -0.39 9.35 1.22
C TRP A 7 -0.46 10.87 1.42
N TYR A 8 -0.89 11.65 0.41
CA TYR A 8 -1.07 13.10 0.52
C TYR A 8 -2.19 13.50 1.48
N ASN A 9 -3.24 12.71 1.54
CA ASN A 9 -4.43 13.02 2.34
C ASN A 9 -4.63 12.13 3.57
N SER A 10 -3.64 11.28 3.89
CA SER A 10 -3.71 10.31 5.00
C SER A 10 -2.60 10.43 6.03
N CYS A 11 -1.84 11.52 6.01
CA CYS A 11 -0.68 11.71 6.89
C CYS A 11 0.30 10.51 6.87
N GLY A 12 0.61 10.00 5.67
CA GLY A 12 1.56 8.92 5.48
C GLY A 12 1.07 7.52 5.86
N ARG A 13 -0.25 7.33 6.04
CA ARG A 13 -0.78 6.02 6.42
C ARG A 13 -0.90 5.02 5.28
N THR A 14 -0.95 5.51 4.05
CA THR A 14 -1.14 4.72 2.84
C THR A 14 -0.01 4.97 1.83
N TRP A 15 1.23 5.03 2.31
CA TRP A 15 2.35 5.20 1.41
C TRP A 15 2.57 3.95 0.54
N CYS A 16 2.99 4.16 -0.69
CA CYS A 16 3.15 3.13 -1.73
C CYS A 16 1.88 2.40 -2.16
N PHE A 17 0.71 2.77 -1.63
CA PHE A 17 -0.58 2.28 -2.09
C PHE A 17 -1.68 3.27 -1.74
N SER A 18 -2.83 3.13 -2.36
CA SER A 18 -4.00 3.95 -2.08
C SER A 18 -5.17 3.07 -1.62
N LYS A 19 -6.19 3.68 -1.07
CA LYS A 19 -7.44 3.01 -0.68
C LYS A 19 -8.63 3.71 -1.29
N LEU A 20 -9.57 2.95 -1.81
CA LEU A 20 -10.89 3.46 -2.11
C LEU A 20 -11.84 3.02 -0.99
N ARG A 21 -12.39 3.99 -0.25
CA ARG A 21 -13.24 3.76 0.92
C ARG A 21 -14.69 4.09 0.64
N ASN A 22 -15.60 3.32 1.20
CA ASN A 22 -17.02 3.64 1.23
C ASN A 22 -17.38 4.31 2.56
N SER A 23 -17.59 5.62 2.55
CA SER A 23 -17.85 6.43 3.74
C SER A 23 -19.16 6.09 4.48
N ASN A 24 -20.08 5.39 3.82
CA ASN A 24 -21.37 4.94 4.40
C ASN A 24 -21.24 3.62 5.19
N THR A 25 -20.05 3.13 5.38
CA THR A 25 -19.72 1.88 6.06
C THR A 25 -18.65 2.08 7.13
N THR A 26 -18.34 1.05 7.88
CA THR A 26 -17.34 1.08 8.95
C THR A 26 -16.32 -0.03 8.77
N ALA A 27 -15.04 0.32 8.84
CA ALA A 27 -13.92 -0.59 9.02
C ALA A 27 -12.86 0.10 9.90
N ILE A 28 -13.16 0.17 11.20
CA ILE A 28 -12.27 0.80 12.19
C ILE A 28 -11.27 -0.23 12.67
N GLU A 29 -10.02 -0.04 12.31
CA GLU A 29 -8.91 -0.87 12.76
C GLU A 29 -8.35 -0.32 14.09
N PHE A 30 -8.16 -1.21 15.07
CA PHE A 30 -7.42 -0.84 16.27
C PHE A 30 -5.92 -0.81 15.92
N PRO A 31 -5.18 0.25 16.23
CA PRO A 31 -5.37 1.39 17.13
C PRO A 31 -5.90 2.68 16.47
N ASP A 32 -6.56 2.60 15.34
CA ASP A 32 -6.95 3.77 14.54
C ASP A 32 -8.26 4.44 15.03
N LYS A 33 -8.89 3.88 16.06
CA LYS A 33 -10.08 4.46 16.68
C LYS A 33 -9.81 5.89 17.15
N GLY A 34 -10.66 6.82 16.72
CA GLY A 34 -10.55 8.23 17.09
C GLY A 34 -9.63 9.07 16.20
N LYS A 35 -9.16 8.56 15.07
CA LYS A 35 -8.34 9.33 14.13
C LYS A 35 -9.20 10.04 13.09
N GLU A 36 -8.77 11.23 12.71
CA GLU A 36 -9.47 12.14 11.79
C GLU A 36 -9.28 11.77 10.32
N PHE A 37 -9.51 10.51 9.95
CA PHE A 37 -9.52 10.09 8.55
C PHE A 37 -10.69 9.14 8.28
N ASN A 38 -11.02 8.97 7.01
CA ASN A 38 -12.12 8.09 6.60
C ASN A 38 -11.83 6.65 7.00
N GLN A 39 -12.73 6.03 7.76
CA GLN A 39 -12.63 4.66 8.25
C GLN A 39 -13.78 3.76 7.72
N GLY A 40 -14.26 4.05 6.52
CA GLY A 40 -15.17 3.16 5.81
C GLY A 40 -14.50 1.89 5.29
N ILE A 41 -15.30 0.87 4.96
CA ILE A 41 -14.80 -0.34 4.28
C ILE A 41 -14.05 0.07 3.00
N PHE A 42 -12.96 -0.61 2.70
CA PHE A 42 -12.04 -0.21 1.65
C PHE A 42 -11.54 -1.37 0.80
N ILE A 43 -11.03 -1.02 -0.37
CA ILE A 43 -10.13 -1.85 -1.17
C ILE A 43 -8.78 -1.15 -1.28
N ASP A 44 -7.71 -1.93 -1.25
CA ASP A 44 -6.36 -1.43 -1.50
C ASP A 44 -6.11 -1.34 -3.00
N ILE A 45 -5.45 -0.27 -3.42
CA ILE A 45 -5.01 -0.02 -4.79
C ILE A 45 -3.50 0.07 -4.76
N ASN A 46 -2.85 -0.97 -5.26
CA ASN A 46 -1.40 -1.07 -5.27
C ASN A 46 -0.87 -0.67 -6.65
N ALA A 47 0.06 0.27 -6.69
CA ALA A 47 0.79 0.59 -7.91
C ALA A 47 1.76 -0.55 -8.24
N LEU A 48 1.88 -0.84 -9.53
CA LEU A 48 2.94 -1.71 -10.05
C LEU A 48 3.95 -0.83 -10.76
N ASP A 49 5.19 -0.93 -10.34
CA ASP A 49 6.32 -0.21 -10.91
C ASP A 49 7.14 -1.13 -11.80
N GLU A 50 7.83 -0.57 -12.77
CA GLU A 50 8.79 -1.32 -13.59
C GLU A 50 10.07 -1.57 -12.81
N PHE A 51 10.55 -2.79 -12.93
CA PHE A 51 11.82 -3.24 -12.36
C PHE A 51 12.74 -3.73 -13.48
N ASP A 52 14.02 -3.57 -13.29
CA ASP A 52 15.04 -4.14 -14.16
C ASP A 52 14.91 -5.69 -14.19
N ASP A 53 15.21 -6.30 -15.33
CA ASP A 53 15.02 -7.73 -15.63
C ASP A 53 15.89 -8.68 -14.77
N GLY A 54 16.59 -8.13 -13.78
CA GLY A 54 17.43 -8.89 -12.84
C GLY A 54 18.81 -9.23 -13.37
N VAL A 55 19.09 -9.00 -14.66
CA VAL A 55 20.40 -9.24 -15.27
C VAL A 55 21.33 -8.06 -15.02
N ASN A 56 20.77 -6.85 -15.01
CA ASN A 56 21.49 -5.60 -14.79
C ASN A 56 20.97 -4.81 -13.59
N THR A 57 20.37 -5.48 -12.59
CA THR A 57 19.91 -4.77 -11.41
C THR A 57 21.04 -3.96 -10.85
N ASP A 58 20.97 -2.67 -11.08
CA ASP A 58 21.90 -1.74 -10.48
C ASP A 58 21.74 -1.86 -8.96
N LYS A 59 22.70 -2.55 -8.32
CA LYS A 59 22.73 -2.72 -6.87
C LYS A 59 22.66 -1.36 -6.15
N VAL A 60 23.08 -0.30 -6.85
CA VAL A 60 22.99 1.08 -6.38
C VAL A 60 21.52 1.53 -6.37
N PHE A 61 20.75 1.25 -7.41
CA PHE A 61 19.33 1.61 -7.48
C PHE A 61 18.53 0.93 -6.37
N LYS A 62 18.69 -0.40 -6.21
CA LYS A 62 18.05 -1.15 -5.10
C LYS A 62 18.46 -0.64 -3.73
N LYS A 63 19.71 -0.24 -3.57
CA LYS A 63 20.20 0.32 -2.31
C LYS A 63 19.57 1.68 -2.03
N VAL A 64 19.54 2.57 -3.03
CA VAL A 64 18.91 3.90 -2.93
C VAL A 64 17.43 3.76 -2.60
N GLN A 65 16.73 2.87 -3.28
CA GLN A 65 15.32 2.59 -3.01
C GLN A 65 15.11 2.11 -1.58
N ARG A 66 15.95 1.19 -1.09
CA ARG A 66 15.86 0.71 0.30
C ARG A 66 16.14 1.82 1.31
N GLU A 67 17.12 2.67 1.06
CA GLU A 67 17.42 3.82 1.91
C GLU A 67 16.24 4.81 1.93
N LEU A 68 15.63 5.09 0.78
CA LEU A 68 14.42 5.92 0.71
C LEU A 68 13.25 5.30 1.48
N PHE A 69 13.06 3.99 1.34
CA PHE A 69 12.06 3.25 2.12
C PHE A 69 12.27 3.41 3.63
N ASP A 70 13.49 3.30 4.09
CA ASP A 70 13.82 3.46 5.50
C ASP A 70 13.62 4.91 5.96
N CYS A 71 13.97 5.89 5.12
CA CYS A 71 13.71 7.31 5.37
C CYS A 71 12.21 7.62 5.50
N ILE A 72 11.37 6.94 4.73
CA ILE A 72 9.90 7.09 4.81
C ILE A 72 9.34 6.38 6.05
N ASN A 73 9.79 5.17 6.33
CA ASN A 73 9.23 4.37 7.43
C ASN A 73 9.64 4.85 8.83
N ASN A 74 10.85 5.34 8.99
CA ASN A 74 11.35 5.74 10.31
C ASN A 74 10.58 6.93 10.89
N PRO A 75 10.34 8.03 10.17
CA PRO A 75 9.48 9.11 10.62
C PRO A 75 8.07 8.64 10.96
N ILE A 76 7.48 7.77 10.13
CA ILE A 76 6.13 7.22 10.40
C ILE A 76 6.11 6.42 11.70
N LYS A 77 7.10 5.57 11.95
CA LYS A 77 7.19 4.80 13.20
C LYS A 77 7.32 5.71 14.42
N MET A 78 8.16 6.73 14.33
CA MET A 78 8.34 7.71 15.41
C MET A 78 7.06 8.49 15.68
N LEU A 79 6.39 9.01 14.63
CA LEU A 79 5.13 9.73 14.76
C LEU A 79 4.02 8.82 15.34
N LYS A 80 3.94 7.57 14.93
CA LYS A 80 3.01 6.59 15.52
C LYS A 80 3.29 6.34 16.99
N GLY A 81 4.55 6.25 17.39
CA GLY A 81 4.96 6.11 18.78
C GLY A 81 4.51 7.31 19.63
N VAL A 82 4.74 8.53 19.16
CA VAL A 82 4.27 9.76 19.84
C VAL A 82 2.75 9.79 19.99
N LEU A 83 2.01 9.43 18.92
CA LEU A 83 0.55 9.38 18.96
C LEU A 83 0.02 8.28 19.89
N ALA A 84 0.79 7.20 20.08
CA ALA A 84 0.46 6.14 21.03
C ALA A 84 0.83 6.47 22.49
N GLY A 85 1.36 7.67 22.76
CA GLY A 85 1.76 8.10 24.10
C GLY A 85 3.12 7.56 24.57
N GLU A 86 3.92 7.04 23.65
CA GLU A 86 5.31 6.71 23.95
C GLU A 86 6.09 8.00 24.26
N LYS A 87 6.94 7.96 25.29
CA LYS A 87 7.75 9.11 25.69
C LYS A 87 8.90 9.36 24.71
N TYR A 88 8.59 9.95 23.58
CA TYR A 88 9.61 10.59 22.76
C TYR A 88 9.75 12.05 23.16
N THR A 89 10.94 12.45 23.52
CA THR A 89 11.29 13.88 23.66
C THR A 89 11.52 14.45 22.26
N MET A 90 10.45 14.65 21.51
CA MET A 90 10.53 15.37 20.23
C MET A 90 10.06 16.81 20.45
N ASP A 91 10.94 17.76 20.14
CA ASP A 91 10.54 19.16 20.00
C ASP A 91 9.86 19.42 18.65
N THR A 92 9.27 20.59 18.50
CA THR A 92 8.53 20.99 17.30
C THR A 92 9.44 20.99 16.06
N ASP A 93 10.69 21.41 16.20
CA ASP A 93 11.63 21.51 15.08
C ASP A 93 11.98 20.12 14.54
N MET A 94 12.15 19.13 15.41
CA MET A 94 12.38 17.74 15.04
C MET A 94 11.18 17.15 14.29
N VAL A 95 9.96 17.44 14.71
CA VAL A 95 8.74 16.98 14.01
C VAL A 95 8.65 17.60 12.61
N VAL A 96 8.94 18.89 12.48
CA VAL A 96 8.94 19.60 11.19
C VAL A 96 10.01 19.00 10.27
N GLN A 97 11.22 18.77 10.78
CA GLN A 97 12.31 18.17 9.99
C GLN A 97 11.95 16.77 9.50
N LEU A 98 11.45 15.88 10.37
CA LEU A 98 11.03 14.54 9.99
C LEU A 98 9.91 14.55 8.94
N SER A 99 8.98 15.50 9.02
CA SER A 99 7.91 15.66 8.05
C SER A 99 8.45 16.09 6.68
N ASN A 100 9.40 17.01 6.65
CA ASN A 100 10.05 17.47 5.42
C ASN A 100 10.89 16.36 4.78
N ASP A 101 11.63 15.59 5.57
CA ASP A 101 12.43 14.46 5.11
C ASP A 101 11.53 13.38 4.49
N TYR A 102 10.39 13.09 5.12
CA TYR A 102 9.38 12.17 4.61
C TYR A 102 8.85 12.62 3.24
N ILE A 103 8.39 13.87 3.13
CA ILE A 103 7.83 14.43 1.88
C ILE A 103 8.89 14.43 0.78
N SER A 104 10.13 14.79 1.10
CA SER A 104 11.24 14.79 0.15
C SER A 104 11.57 13.40 -0.36
N ALA A 105 11.58 12.40 0.52
CA ALA A 105 11.84 11.00 0.16
C ALA A 105 10.74 10.43 -0.75
N GLU A 106 9.47 10.77 -0.47
CA GLU A 106 8.34 10.38 -1.32
C GLU A 106 8.43 10.97 -2.73
N HIS A 107 8.74 12.25 -2.85
CA HIS A 107 8.91 12.88 -4.17
C HIS A 107 10.06 12.28 -4.96
N ILE A 108 11.18 11.96 -4.30
CA ILE A 108 12.32 11.30 -4.96
C ILE A 108 11.91 9.90 -5.41
N PHE A 109 11.18 9.16 -4.58
CA PHE A 109 10.68 7.84 -4.91
C PHE A 109 9.76 7.87 -6.13
N GLU A 110 8.73 8.72 -6.12
CA GLU A 110 7.81 8.89 -7.26
C GLU A 110 8.57 9.26 -8.54
N LYS A 111 9.54 10.17 -8.45
CA LYS A 111 10.35 10.55 -9.61
C LYS A 111 11.15 9.37 -10.14
N LEU A 112 11.78 8.58 -9.29
CA LEU A 112 12.58 7.43 -9.71
C LEU A 112 11.72 6.35 -10.39
N THR A 113 10.52 6.08 -9.89
CA THR A 113 9.60 5.11 -10.51
C THR A 113 9.10 5.61 -11.86
N LEU A 114 8.78 6.90 -11.99
CA LEU A 114 8.36 7.51 -13.25
C LEU A 114 9.50 7.56 -14.29
N ASP A 115 10.70 7.91 -13.89
CA ASP A 115 11.86 7.99 -14.78
C ASP A 115 12.25 6.59 -15.35
N ASN A 116 11.94 5.53 -14.61
CA ASN A 116 12.17 4.15 -15.04
C ASN A 116 11.05 3.57 -15.92
N TRP A 117 9.91 4.22 -15.98
CA TRP A 117 8.78 3.70 -16.74
C TRP A 117 9.06 3.61 -18.24
N GLY A 118 8.78 2.45 -18.83
CA GLY A 118 9.06 2.18 -20.25
C GLY A 118 10.43 1.54 -20.52
N GLN A 119 11.17 1.19 -19.48
CA GLN A 119 12.51 0.60 -19.60
C GLN A 119 12.52 -0.94 -19.46
N SER A 120 11.44 -1.55 -18.94
CA SER A 120 11.39 -2.97 -18.62
C SER A 120 10.05 -3.62 -18.98
N ASP A 121 10.08 -4.91 -19.27
CA ASP A 121 8.90 -5.77 -19.44
C ASP A 121 8.48 -6.46 -18.12
N ILE A 122 9.12 -6.11 -17.01
CA ILE A 122 8.86 -6.68 -15.68
C ILE A 122 8.27 -5.60 -14.79
N VAL A 123 7.19 -5.94 -14.11
CA VAL A 123 6.54 -5.09 -13.10
C VAL A 123 6.40 -5.83 -11.78
N GLY A 124 6.35 -5.08 -10.70
CA GLY A 124 6.18 -5.63 -9.38
C GLY A 124 5.62 -4.62 -8.39
N TYR A 125 5.21 -5.12 -7.23
CA TYR A 125 4.81 -4.28 -6.13
C TYR A 125 6.04 -3.93 -5.29
N TYR A 126 6.38 -2.67 -5.27
CA TYR A 126 7.62 -2.16 -4.70
C TYR A 126 7.84 -2.56 -3.23
N VAL A 127 6.78 -2.51 -2.43
CA VAL A 127 6.87 -2.89 -0.99
C VAL A 127 7.26 -4.36 -0.81
N ASP A 128 6.85 -5.23 -1.72
CA ASP A 128 7.22 -6.65 -1.66
C ASP A 128 8.69 -6.86 -1.99
N GLU A 129 9.21 -6.13 -2.97
CA GLU A 129 10.64 -6.21 -3.33
C GLU A 129 11.54 -5.78 -2.16
N VAL A 130 11.22 -4.64 -1.52
CA VAL A 130 11.97 -4.14 -0.36
C VAL A 130 11.92 -5.12 0.82
N ARG A 131 10.83 -5.87 0.97
CA ARG A 131 10.67 -6.92 1.98
C ARG A 131 11.36 -8.24 1.62
N GLY A 132 11.98 -8.32 0.44
CA GLY A 132 12.63 -9.53 -0.06
C GLY A 132 11.65 -10.58 -0.59
N ASN A 133 10.45 -10.17 -0.95
CA ASN A 133 9.48 -11.03 -1.64
C ASN A 133 9.64 -10.82 -3.14
N ASP A 134 10.37 -11.68 -3.83
CA ASP A 134 10.59 -11.61 -5.28
C ASP A 134 9.29 -11.86 -6.08
N ARG A 135 8.36 -10.88 -6.02
CA ARG A 135 7.06 -10.95 -6.71
C ARG A 135 7.05 -10.04 -7.93
N PHE A 136 7.78 -10.45 -8.93
CA PHE A 136 7.83 -9.80 -10.24
C PHE A 136 6.94 -10.53 -11.23
N PHE A 137 6.28 -9.78 -12.09
CA PHE A 137 5.34 -10.28 -13.09
C PHE A 137 5.73 -9.77 -14.47
N SER A 138 5.35 -10.49 -15.52
CA SER A 138 5.40 -9.95 -16.87
C SER A 138 4.45 -8.75 -16.97
N LYS A 139 4.92 -7.63 -17.50
CA LYS A 139 4.08 -6.46 -17.80
C LYS A 139 2.92 -6.83 -18.73
N ALA A 140 3.16 -7.73 -19.67
CA ALA A 140 2.15 -8.25 -20.58
C ALA A 140 0.96 -8.94 -19.87
N ALA A 141 1.14 -9.44 -18.63
CA ALA A 141 0.04 -10.01 -17.85
C ALA A 141 -1.06 -8.98 -17.57
N PHE A 142 -0.74 -7.69 -17.59
CA PHE A 142 -1.64 -6.58 -17.28
C PHE A 142 -2.11 -5.79 -18.53
N ASP A 143 -1.64 -6.10 -19.73
CA ASP A 143 -1.94 -5.36 -20.95
C ASP A 143 -3.43 -5.37 -21.32
N LYS A 144 -4.15 -6.42 -20.90
CA LYS A 144 -5.56 -6.60 -21.23
C LYS A 144 -6.37 -6.92 -19.99
N THR A 145 -7.55 -6.34 -19.92
CA THR A 145 -8.58 -6.66 -18.94
C THR A 145 -9.57 -7.65 -19.53
N ILE A 146 -9.85 -8.72 -18.81
CA ILE A 146 -10.94 -9.66 -19.11
C ILE A 146 -11.95 -9.62 -17.96
N TYR A 147 -13.17 -10.12 -18.20
CA TYR A 147 -14.21 -10.16 -17.18
C TYR A 147 -14.50 -11.61 -16.81
N MET A 148 -14.38 -11.93 -15.54
CA MET A 148 -14.64 -13.25 -14.99
C MET A 148 -15.82 -13.23 -14.03
N ASP A 149 -16.50 -14.35 -13.90
CA ASP A 149 -17.57 -14.52 -12.92
C ASP A 149 -16.98 -14.62 -11.50
N PHE A 150 -17.47 -13.78 -10.59
CA PHE A 150 -17.13 -13.80 -9.19
C PHE A 150 -18.37 -13.48 -8.35
N GLU A 151 -18.82 -14.41 -7.51
CA GLU A 151 -19.98 -14.24 -6.61
C GLU A 151 -21.24 -13.65 -7.31
N GLY A 152 -21.50 -14.08 -8.54
CA GLY A 152 -22.65 -13.62 -9.33
C GLY A 152 -22.46 -12.30 -10.09
N PHE A 153 -21.26 -11.73 -10.05
CA PHE A 153 -20.89 -10.51 -10.78
C PHE A 153 -19.82 -10.79 -11.81
N LYS A 154 -19.75 -9.94 -12.84
CA LYS A 154 -18.63 -9.89 -13.77
C LYS A 154 -17.57 -8.93 -13.23
N MET A 155 -16.43 -9.47 -12.81
CA MET A 155 -15.32 -8.70 -12.25
C MET A 155 -14.20 -8.54 -13.28
N PRO A 156 -13.65 -7.31 -13.44
CA PRO A 156 -12.47 -7.10 -14.27
C PRO A 156 -11.23 -7.69 -13.61
N VAL A 157 -10.48 -8.46 -14.39
CA VAL A 157 -9.20 -9.02 -13.96
C VAL A 157 -8.18 -8.88 -15.09
N PRO A 158 -6.86 -8.79 -14.81
CA PRO A 158 -5.85 -8.82 -15.87
C PRO A 158 -5.89 -10.16 -16.62
N ALA A 159 -5.64 -10.15 -17.91
CA ALA A 159 -5.66 -11.37 -18.72
C ALA A 159 -4.64 -12.42 -18.24
N GLY A 160 -3.51 -11.96 -17.67
CA GLY A 160 -2.49 -12.82 -17.06
C GLY A 160 -2.73 -13.14 -15.57
N TYR A 161 -3.98 -13.06 -15.08
CA TYR A 161 -4.31 -13.27 -13.67
C TYR A 161 -3.76 -14.57 -13.08
N ASP A 162 -3.68 -15.64 -13.87
CA ASP A 162 -3.19 -16.93 -13.41
C ASP A 162 -1.69 -16.89 -13.05
N GLU A 163 -0.87 -16.21 -13.85
CA GLU A 163 0.53 -15.94 -13.52
C GLU A 163 0.65 -15.18 -12.21
N VAL A 164 -0.12 -14.11 -12.08
CA VAL A 164 -0.10 -13.23 -10.90
C VAL A 164 -0.50 -13.99 -9.65
N LEU A 165 -1.61 -14.72 -9.70
CA LEU A 165 -2.13 -15.48 -8.55
C LEU A 165 -1.21 -16.62 -8.14
N LYS A 166 -0.65 -17.35 -9.10
CA LYS A 166 0.32 -18.43 -8.83
C LYS A 166 1.57 -17.89 -8.16
N LYS A 167 2.09 -16.77 -8.64
CA LYS A 167 3.29 -16.17 -8.06
C LYS A 167 3.05 -15.61 -6.67
N TRP A 168 1.85 -15.07 -6.42
CA TRP A 168 1.48 -14.48 -5.14
C TRP A 168 1.10 -15.51 -4.08
N TYR A 169 0.32 -16.53 -4.48
CA TYR A 169 -0.33 -17.47 -3.55
C TYR A 169 0.07 -18.93 -3.77
N GLY A 170 0.86 -19.24 -4.80
CA GLY A 170 1.18 -20.60 -5.20
C GLY A 170 -0.03 -21.31 -5.80
N ASP A 171 -0.39 -22.47 -5.29
CA ASP A 171 -1.63 -23.17 -5.69
C ASP A 171 -2.84 -22.46 -5.06
N TYR A 172 -3.28 -21.36 -5.70
CA TYR A 172 -4.35 -20.50 -5.20
C TYR A 172 -5.74 -21.14 -5.30
N MET A 173 -5.89 -22.23 -6.10
CA MET A 173 -7.15 -22.98 -6.18
C MET A 173 -7.36 -23.89 -4.97
N GLN A 174 -6.34 -24.13 -4.15
CA GLN A 174 -6.47 -24.92 -2.94
C GLN A 174 -6.81 -24.00 -1.75
N PRO A 175 -7.96 -24.21 -1.09
CA PRO A 175 -8.29 -23.47 0.11
C PRO A 175 -7.22 -23.63 1.18
N LYS A 176 -6.69 -22.50 1.68
CA LYS A 176 -5.73 -22.50 2.78
C LYS A 176 -6.31 -21.73 3.96
N GLN A 177 -6.07 -22.22 5.17
CA GLN A 177 -6.42 -21.48 6.36
C GLN A 177 -5.52 -20.23 6.43
N GLY A 178 -6.13 -19.06 6.23
CA GLY A 178 -5.44 -17.77 6.29
C GLY A 178 -5.44 -17.15 7.68
N GLY A 179 -4.46 -16.30 7.95
CA GLY A 179 -4.48 -15.37 9.08
C GLY A 179 -4.98 -14.01 8.62
N GLY A 180 -6.03 -13.47 9.24
CA GLY A 180 -6.46 -12.09 8.93
C GLY A 180 -5.47 -11.07 9.46
N CYS A 181 -5.07 -10.11 8.62
CA CYS A 181 -4.23 -8.97 9.03
C CYS A 181 -5.03 -7.89 9.78
N HIS A 182 -6.36 -7.91 9.69
CA HIS A 182 -7.28 -6.95 10.31
C HIS A 182 -7.98 -7.52 11.57
N LYS A 183 -7.25 -8.30 12.37
CA LYS A 183 -7.81 -8.88 13.62
C LYS A 183 -8.23 -7.77 14.57
N GLY A 184 -9.49 -7.85 15.04
CA GLY A 184 -10.06 -6.90 15.99
C GLY A 184 -10.61 -5.61 15.34
N ALA A 185 -10.64 -5.52 14.03
CA ALA A 185 -11.31 -4.42 13.36
C ALA A 185 -12.83 -4.48 13.58
N LEU A 186 -13.43 -3.32 13.86
CA LEU A 186 -14.88 -3.15 13.86
C LEU A 186 -15.34 -2.98 12.42
N ILE A 187 -16.08 -3.96 11.90
CA ILE A 187 -16.60 -3.91 10.52
C ILE A 187 -18.14 -3.87 10.57
N ASP A 188 -18.71 -2.83 9.95
CA ASP A 188 -20.17 -2.71 9.76
C ASP A 188 -20.45 -2.21 8.34
N PRO A 189 -21.04 -3.04 7.45
CA PRO A 189 -21.35 -2.64 6.09
C PRO A 189 -22.61 -1.75 5.97
N PHE A 190 -23.37 -1.57 7.05
CA PHE A 190 -24.65 -0.87 7.04
C PHE A 190 -24.66 0.45 7.81
N LYS A 191 -23.57 0.78 8.51
CA LYS A 191 -23.50 1.96 9.33
C LYS A 191 -22.20 2.75 9.09
N PRO A 192 -22.29 4.09 8.93
CA PRO A 192 -21.11 4.94 8.72
C PRO A 192 -20.16 4.92 9.93
N TYR A 193 -18.87 4.95 9.66
CA TYR A 193 -17.83 4.93 10.71
C TYR A 193 -17.93 6.13 11.66
N VAL A 194 -18.41 7.27 11.20
CA VAL A 194 -18.58 8.49 12.01
C VAL A 194 -19.53 8.28 13.20
N ASP A 195 -20.48 7.37 13.10
CA ASP A 195 -21.41 7.03 14.18
C ASP A 195 -20.76 6.24 15.32
N TYR A 196 -19.56 5.70 15.09
CA TYR A 196 -18.78 4.94 16.07
C TYR A 196 -17.65 5.76 16.71
N LEU A 197 -17.37 6.97 16.19
CA LEU A 197 -16.31 7.85 16.67
C LEU A 197 -16.79 8.89 17.69
N GLN A 198 -18.09 8.88 18.00
CA GLN A 198 -18.72 9.78 19.00
C GLN A 198 -18.36 9.39 20.43
#